data_18da99c87c0266177bc04a55f6361934
#
_entry.id   18da99c87c0266177bc04a55f6361934
#
_cell.length_a   1.000
_cell.length_b   1.000
_cell.length_c   1.000
_cell.angle_alpha   90.00
_cell.angle_beta   90.00
_cell.angle_gamma   90.00
#
_symmetry.space_group_name_H-M   'P 1'
#
loop_
_entity.id
_entity.type
_entity.pdbx_description
1 polymer ?
#
loop_
_entity_poly.entity_id
_entity_poly.type
_entity_poly.pdbx_seq_one_letter_code
_entity_poly.pdbx_strand_id
1 'polypeptide(L)'
;MLVRLLGNEKYQGITIPMSAIFLSLLAGAVIILLLGKNPLSAYGNLLQGAGFLPKPSYAGYKNMLTDFTSYMNAWTPMLFASLAVAVGMCAGLFNIGVSGQMLTSGFITTLVIGYSSLPAAVAKPCVLIVGAVVGALIGALIGWLKYKFNINEVVSSIMINYTAQYVISFFINTYYINPVSRQSQAVSKASRLTLMDTPVGNLKMDIPLGILLAVLTAVLVKFVLDRTVFGYELKCVGLGLSLIHISEPTRHAQI
;
A
#
# COMPACT_ATOMS: atom_id res chain seq x y z
N MET A 1 -8.02 25.05 24.80
CA MET A 1 -8.09 23.58 24.89
C MET A 1 -7.34 22.90 23.75
N LEU A 2 -7.55 23.25 22.49
CA LEU A 2 -6.83 22.72 21.31
C LEU A 2 -5.31 22.90 21.39
N VAL A 3 -4.82 24.07 21.78
CA VAL A 3 -3.38 24.36 21.91
C VAL A 3 -2.70 23.47 22.98
N ARG A 4 -3.38 23.12 24.06
CA ARG A 4 -2.87 22.19 25.08
C ARG A 4 -2.86 20.73 24.62
N LEU A 5 -3.80 20.32 23.76
CA LEU A 5 -3.86 18.97 23.20
C LEU A 5 -2.84 18.77 22.08
N LEU A 6 -2.64 19.77 21.21
CA LEU A 6 -1.68 19.74 20.12
C LEU A 6 -0.23 19.97 20.60
N GLY A 7 -0.05 20.67 21.73
CA GLY A 7 1.27 20.99 22.28
C GLY A 7 1.85 19.91 23.22
N ASN A 8 1.12 18.84 23.52
CA ASN A 8 1.62 17.79 24.40
C ASN A 8 2.30 16.69 23.57
N GLU A 9 3.64 16.63 23.63
CA GLU A 9 4.47 15.70 22.87
C GLU A 9 4.01 14.22 22.98
N LYS A 10 3.50 13.82 24.14
CA LYS A 10 3.02 12.46 24.38
C LYS A 10 1.84 12.06 23.49
N TYR A 11 1.00 13.02 23.09
CA TYR A 11 -0.21 12.76 22.31
C TYR A 11 -0.14 13.28 20.87
N GLN A 12 0.91 13.97 20.49
CA GLN A 12 1.08 14.56 19.15
C GLN A 12 0.96 13.52 18.03
N GLY A 13 1.49 12.31 18.24
CA GLY A 13 1.40 11.23 17.24
C GLY A 13 -0.03 10.79 16.89
N ILE A 14 -1.02 11.11 17.75
CA ILE A 14 -2.43 10.79 17.51
C ILE A 14 -3.22 12.06 17.22
N THR A 15 -2.97 13.13 17.95
CA THR A 15 -3.78 14.37 17.85
C THR A 15 -3.57 15.11 16.53
N ILE A 16 -2.34 15.13 16.00
CA ILE A 16 -2.05 15.78 14.71
C ILE A 16 -2.77 15.06 13.55
N PRO A 17 -2.63 13.72 13.35
CA PRO A 17 -3.38 13.03 12.31
C PRO A 17 -4.90 13.15 12.44
N MET A 18 -5.42 13.04 13.67
CA MET A 18 -6.87 13.16 13.92
C MET A 18 -7.39 14.57 13.59
N SER A 19 -6.66 15.61 13.97
CA SER A 19 -7.05 16.99 13.62
C SER A 19 -6.97 17.25 12.11
N ALA A 20 -5.97 16.69 11.42
CA ALA A 20 -5.84 16.77 9.98
C ALA A 20 -7.03 16.09 9.26
N ILE A 21 -7.44 14.91 9.71
CA ILE A 21 -8.62 14.19 9.17
C ILE A 21 -9.88 15.05 9.40
N PHE A 22 -10.07 15.58 10.60
CA PHE A 22 -11.24 16.40 10.91
C PHE A 22 -11.31 17.67 10.05
N LEU A 23 -10.19 18.40 9.89
CA LEU A 23 -10.11 19.58 9.03
C LEU A 23 -10.36 19.23 7.56
N SER A 24 -9.84 18.09 7.09
CA SER A 24 -10.08 17.60 5.72
C SER A 24 -11.56 17.29 5.48
N LEU A 25 -12.24 16.67 6.45
CA LEU A 25 -13.68 16.42 6.37
C LEU A 25 -14.48 17.73 6.38
N LEU A 26 -14.10 18.72 7.19
CA LEU A 26 -14.73 20.03 7.17
C LEU A 26 -14.55 20.74 5.81
N ALA A 27 -13.35 20.72 5.25
CA ALA A 27 -13.09 21.29 3.94
C ALA A 27 -13.91 20.58 2.85
N GLY A 28 -13.98 19.25 2.90
CA GLY A 28 -14.82 18.44 2.02
C GLY A 28 -16.32 18.79 2.16
N ALA A 29 -16.80 18.98 3.39
CA ALA A 29 -18.19 19.41 3.65
C ALA A 29 -18.51 20.76 3.01
N VAL A 30 -17.60 21.72 3.11
CA VAL A 30 -17.76 23.05 2.47
C VAL A 30 -17.86 22.90 0.95
N ILE A 31 -17.00 22.10 0.33
CA ILE A 31 -17.03 21.86 -1.12
C ILE A 31 -18.37 21.21 -1.52
N ILE A 32 -18.85 20.21 -0.77
CA ILE A 32 -20.12 19.52 -1.05
C ILE A 32 -21.30 20.50 -0.93
N LEU A 33 -21.27 21.41 0.05
CA LEU A 33 -22.27 22.47 0.20
C LEU A 33 -22.27 23.45 -0.99
N LEU A 34 -21.08 23.85 -1.45
CA LEU A 34 -20.93 24.74 -2.61
C LEU A 34 -21.48 24.09 -3.90
N LEU A 35 -21.44 22.75 -3.99
CA LEU A 35 -22.05 21.97 -5.08
C LEU A 35 -23.58 21.78 -4.91
N GLY A 36 -24.19 22.41 -3.91
CA GLY A 36 -25.63 22.29 -3.64
C GLY A 36 -26.06 20.92 -3.09
N LYS A 37 -25.14 20.14 -2.53
CA LYS A 37 -25.42 18.80 -1.98
C LYS A 37 -25.35 18.83 -0.45
N ASN A 38 -26.04 17.90 0.20
CA ASN A 38 -25.98 17.75 1.65
C ASN A 38 -24.75 16.94 2.07
N PRO A 39 -23.79 17.50 2.84
CA PRO A 39 -22.60 16.80 3.28
C PRO A 39 -22.90 15.58 4.16
N LEU A 40 -23.92 15.67 5.02
CA LEU A 40 -24.30 14.56 5.90
C LEU A 40 -24.76 13.34 5.10
N SER A 41 -25.57 13.58 4.06
CA SER A 41 -25.98 12.50 3.15
C SER A 41 -24.80 11.93 2.38
N ALA A 42 -23.87 12.78 1.93
CA ALA A 42 -22.69 12.33 1.21
C ALA A 42 -21.76 11.46 2.07
N TYR A 43 -21.49 11.89 3.30
CA TYR A 43 -20.71 11.09 4.25
C TYR A 43 -21.45 9.84 4.74
N GLY A 44 -22.78 9.92 4.90
CA GLY A 44 -23.61 8.76 5.16
C GLY A 44 -23.49 7.70 4.05
N ASN A 45 -23.56 8.11 2.79
CA ASN A 45 -23.39 7.23 1.63
C ASN A 45 -21.97 6.62 1.57
N LEU A 46 -20.93 7.36 1.97
CA LEU A 46 -19.57 6.85 2.07
C LEU A 46 -19.47 5.75 3.11
N LEU A 47 -20.05 5.93 4.30
CA LEU A 47 -20.09 4.92 5.35
C LEU A 47 -20.93 3.70 4.96
N GLN A 48 -22.02 3.91 4.22
CA GLN A 48 -22.81 2.82 3.64
C GLN A 48 -22.01 2.03 2.59
N GLY A 49 -21.24 2.73 1.74
CA GLY A 49 -20.36 2.09 0.76
C GLY A 49 -19.26 1.26 1.40
N ALA A 50 -18.74 1.69 2.53
CA ALA A 50 -17.73 0.97 3.31
C ALA A 50 -18.30 -0.15 4.20
N GLY A 51 -19.63 -0.31 4.26
CA GLY A 51 -20.27 -1.35 5.08
C GLY A 51 -20.31 -1.04 6.58
N PHE A 52 -20.18 0.24 6.98
CA PHE A 52 -20.38 0.67 8.38
C PHE A 52 -21.83 1.03 8.68
N LEU A 53 -22.60 1.39 7.66
CA LEU A 53 -24.02 1.69 7.77
C LEU A 53 -24.81 0.86 6.75
N PRO A 54 -26.05 0.45 7.07
CA PRO A 54 -26.89 -0.28 6.14
C PRO A 54 -27.35 0.63 5.00
N LYS A 55 -27.40 0.08 3.78
CA LYS A 55 -28.04 0.73 2.62
C LYS A 55 -29.54 0.55 2.66
N PRO A 56 -30.32 1.44 2.02
CA PRO A 56 -31.77 1.32 1.91
C PRO A 56 -32.22 0.04 1.21
N SER A 57 -31.43 -0.45 0.26
CA SER A 57 -31.69 -1.71 -0.46
C SER A 57 -30.39 -2.41 -0.84
N TYR A 58 -30.41 -3.73 -0.82
CA TYR A 58 -29.34 -4.61 -1.27
C TYR A 58 -29.87 -5.58 -2.33
N ALA A 59 -28.99 -5.98 -3.26
CA ALA A 59 -29.27 -7.15 -4.10
C ALA A 59 -29.38 -8.40 -3.21
N GLY A 60 -30.18 -9.38 -3.60
CA GLY A 60 -30.53 -10.53 -2.77
C GLY A 60 -29.36 -11.39 -2.26
N TYR A 61 -28.15 -11.22 -2.80
CA TYR A 61 -26.92 -11.90 -2.39
C TYR A 61 -25.91 -10.97 -1.70
N LYS A 62 -26.28 -9.72 -1.40
CA LYS A 62 -25.44 -8.71 -0.74
C LYS A 62 -26.06 -8.21 0.55
N ASN A 63 -25.21 -7.72 1.46
CA ASN A 63 -25.59 -7.05 2.69
C ASN A 63 -24.46 -6.12 3.17
N MET A 64 -24.62 -5.50 4.32
CA MET A 64 -23.62 -4.66 4.95
C MET A 64 -22.26 -5.38 5.13
N LEU A 65 -22.27 -6.67 5.44
CA LEU A 65 -21.05 -7.46 5.61
C LEU A 65 -20.29 -7.65 4.30
N THR A 66 -21.00 -7.83 3.17
CA THR A 66 -20.35 -7.93 1.85
C THR A 66 -19.69 -6.62 1.44
N ASP A 67 -20.28 -5.49 1.76
CA ASP A 67 -19.69 -4.18 1.52
C ASP A 67 -18.44 -3.98 2.39
N PHE A 68 -18.49 -4.38 3.67
CA PHE A 68 -17.36 -4.30 4.58
C PHE A 68 -16.19 -5.18 4.13
N THR A 69 -16.44 -6.40 3.67
CA THR A 69 -15.36 -7.26 3.14
C THR A 69 -14.76 -6.71 1.87
N SER A 70 -15.55 -6.11 0.99
CA SER A 70 -15.06 -5.40 -0.20
C SER A 70 -14.22 -4.17 0.17
N TYR A 71 -14.61 -3.43 1.20
CA TYR A 71 -13.82 -2.33 1.75
C TYR A 71 -12.47 -2.82 2.31
N MET A 72 -12.45 -3.91 3.08
CA MET A 72 -11.22 -4.51 3.58
C MET A 72 -10.30 -4.97 2.45
N ASN A 73 -10.87 -5.50 1.37
CA ASN A 73 -10.11 -5.87 0.20
C ASN A 73 -9.43 -4.66 -0.47
N ALA A 74 -10.15 -3.55 -0.63
CA ALA A 74 -9.60 -2.30 -1.18
C ALA A 74 -8.55 -1.66 -0.26
N TRP A 75 -8.66 -1.83 1.06
CA TRP A 75 -7.72 -1.28 2.03
C TRP A 75 -6.40 -2.06 2.11
N THR A 76 -6.42 -3.35 1.79
CA THR A 76 -5.24 -4.24 1.87
C THR A 76 -3.99 -3.71 1.16
N PRO A 77 -4.02 -3.29 -0.13
CA PRO A 77 -2.83 -2.76 -0.79
C PRO A 77 -2.33 -1.45 -0.18
N MET A 78 -3.21 -0.63 0.40
CA MET A 78 -2.82 0.59 1.10
C MET A 78 -2.01 0.30 2.37
N LEU A 79 -2.31 -0.79 3.09
CA LEU A 79 -1.52 -1.23 4.24
C LEU A 79 -0.10 -1.59 3.82
N PHE A 80 0.07 -2.35 2.75
CA PHE A 80 1.41 -2.68 2.24
C PHE A 80 2.17 -1.43 1.78
N ALA A 81 1.50 -0.51 1.07
CA ALA A 81 2.10 0.74 0.64
C ALA A 81 2.57 1.59 1.83
N SER A 82 1.75 1.72 2.87
CA SER A 82 2.10 2.47 4.08
C SER A 82 3.29 1.84 4.83
N LEU A 83 3.34 0.50 4.92
CA LEU A 83 4.48 -0.20 5.50
C LEU A 83 5.78 0.03 4.71
N ALA A 84 5.71 0.00 3.37
CA ALA A 84 6.86 0.25 2.52
C ALA A 84 7.41 1.68 2.71
N VAL A 85 6.53 2.69 2.78
CA VAL A 85 6.92 4.07 3.08
C VAL A 85 7.51 4.18 4.49
N ALA A 86 6.89 3.55 5.49
CA ALA A 86 7.35 3.60 6.87
C ALA A 86 8.76 3.02 7.03
N VAL A 87 9.07 1.89 6.39
CA VAL A 87 10.42 1.30 6.38
C VAL A 87 11.41 2.22 5.70
N GLY A 88 11.05 2.82 4.56
CA GLY A 88 11.89 3.81 3.88
C GLY A 88 12.22 5.01 4.77
N MET A 89 11.23 5.55 5.46
CA MET A 89 11.41 6.68 6.39
C MET A 89 12.30 6.31 7.58
N CYS A 90 12.22 5.08 8.10
CA CYS A 90 13.14 4.60 9.13
C CYS A 90 14.60 4.58 8.66
N ALA A 91 14.84 4.36 7.36
CA ALA A 91 16.15 4.42 6.72
C ALA A 91 16.57 5.85 6.31
N GLY A 92 15.80 6.89 6.64
CA GLY A 92 16.04 8.27 6.20
C GLY A 92 15.80 8.51 4.71
N LEU A 93 15.08 7.59 4.03
CA LEU A 93 14.78 7.67 2.61
C LEU A 93 13.30 7.97 2.39
N PHE A 94 13.00 9.06 1.70
CA PHE A 94 11.62 9.38 1.34
C PHE A 94 11.26 8.75 -0.01
N ASN A 95 10.81 7.49 0.05
CA ASN A 95 10.46 6.72 -1.15
C ASN A 95 9.02 7.02 -1.61
N ILE A 96 8.86 7.87 -2.62
CA ILE A 96 7.59 8.12 -3.31
C ILE A 96 7.35 7.06 -4.41
N GLY A 97 8.31 6.18 -4.69
CA GLY A 97 8.29 5.19 -5.77
C GLY A 97 7.36 4.01 -5.58
N VAL A 98 6.64 3.93 -4.46
CA VAL A 98 5.75 2.80 -4.13
C VAL A 98 4.69 2.56 -5.21
N SER A 99 4.16 3.62 -5.84
CA SER A 99 3.19 3.50 -6.92
C SER A 99 3.77 2.77 -8.14
N GLY A 100 4.96 3.14 -8.60
CA GLY A 100 5.65 2.47 -9.71
C GLY A 100 6.08 1.05 -9.37
N GLN A 101 6.52 0.81 -8.12
CA GLN A 101 6.83 -0.52 -7.62
C GLN A 101 5.61 -1.44 -7.66
N MET A 102 4.46 -0.98 -7.17
CA MET A 102 3.20 -1.72 -7.19
C MET A 102 2.71 -2.00 -8.61
N LEU A 103 2.76 -0.98 -9.48
CA LEU A 103 2.31 -1.09 -10.86
C LEU A 103 3.17 -2.10 -11.64
N THR A 104 4.50 -1.98 -11.54
CA THR A 104 5.45 -2.88 -12.23
C THR A 104 5.34 -4.32 -11.69
N SER A 105 5.30 -4.44 -10.36
CA SER A 105 5.14 -5.74 -9.70
C SER A 105 3.82 -6.41 -10.09
N GLY A 106 2.71 -5.67 -10.07
CA GLY A 106 1.40 -6.17 -10.48
C GLY A 106 1.35 -6.58 -11.96
N PHE A 107 1.94 -5.77 -12.85
CA PHE A 107 1.98 -6.07 -14.28
C PHE A 107 2.77 -7.35 -14.57
N ILE A 108 4.02 -7.44 -14.10
CA ILE A 108 4.88 -8.62 -14.33
C ILE A 108 4.27 -9.87 -13.70
N THR A 109 3.75 -9.77 -12.48
CA THR A 109 3.10 -10.90 -11.81
C THR A 109 1.87 -11.37 -12.57
N THR A 110 1.09 -10.44 -13.13
CA THR A 110 -0.09 -10.77 -13.96
C THR A 110 0.33 -11.50 -15.22
N LEU A 111 1.38 -11.05 -15.91
CA LEU A 111 1.86 -11.71 -17.13
C LEU A 111 2.42 -13.10 -16.87
N VAL A 112 3.22 -13.25 -15.82
CA VAL A 112 3.93 -14.51 -15.55
C VAL A 112 3.00 -15.55 -14.93
N ILE A 113 2.13 -15.14 -14.02
CA ILE A 113 1.31 -16.07 -13.22
C ILE A 113 -0.18 -15.82 -13.39
N GLY A 114 -0.60 -14.55 -13.51
CA GLY A 114 -2.02 -14.17 -13.56
C GLY A 114 -2.78 -14.79 -14.73
N TYR A 115 -2.11 -15.01 -15.85
CA TYR A 115 -2.67 -15.64 -17.05
C TYR A 115 -2.33 -17.13 -17.17
N SER A 116 -1.61 -17.71 -16.20
CA SER A 116 -1.27 -19.13 -16.19
C SER A 116 -2.45 -20.01 -15.76
N SER A 117 -2.39 -21.28 -16.14
CA SER A 117 -3.33 -22.33 -15.71
C SER A 117 -2.87 -23.07 -14.44
N LEU A 118 -1.98 -22.47 -13.65
CA LEU A 118 -1.45 -23.09 -12.44
C LEU A 118 -2.54 -23.32 -11.38
N PRO A 119 -2.48 -24.41 -10.62
CA PRO A 119 -3.41 -24.64 -9.51
C PRO A 119 -3.19 -23.60 -8.40
N ALA A 120 -4.26 -23.27 -7.67
CA ALA A 120 -4.27 -22.21 -6.66
C ALA A 120 -3.21 -22.39 -5.56
N ALA A 121 -2.88 -23.65 -5.20
CA ALA A 121 -1.87 -23.96 -4.19
C ALA A 121 -0.46 -23.50 -4.61
N VAL A 122 -0.16 -23.47 -5.90
CA VAL A 122 1.13 -23.04 -6.46
C VAL A 122 1.05 -21.58 -6.91
N ALA A 123 -0.04 -21.19 -7.58
CA ALA A 123 -0.19 -19.85 -8.14
C ALA A 123 -0.11 -18.75 -7.06
N LYS A 124 -0.81 -18.91 -5.92
CA LYS A 124 -0.84 -17.88 -4.87
C LYS A 124 0.53 -17.61 -4.22
N PRO A 125 1.32 -18.63 -3.79
CA PRO A 125 2.67 -18.38 -3.32
C PRO A 125 3.58 -17.76 -4.39
N CYS A 126 3.48 -18.23 -5.63
CA CYS A 126 4.27 -17.69 -6.75
C CYS A 126 3.94 -16.21 -7.01
N VAL A 127 2.67 -15.80 -6.95
CA VAL A 127 2.26 -14.39 -7.06
C VAL A 127 2.96 -13.54 -6.00
N LEU A 128 3.01 -14.00 -4.75
CA LEU A 128 3.67 -13.28 -3.67
C LEU A 128 5.17 -13.17 -3.87
N ILE A 129 5.83 -14.27 -4.25
CA ILE A 129 7.28 -14.31 -4.45
C ILE A 129 7.68 -13.42 -5.63
N VAL A 130 7.04 -13.59 -6.80
CA VAL A 130 7.35 -12.78 -7.98
C VAL A 130 7.06 -11.31 -7.72
N GLY A 131 5.91 -11.00 -7.09
CA GLY A 131 5.55 -9.65 -6.71
C GLY A 131 6.57 -9.00 -5.79
N ALA A 132 7.01 -9.72 -4.75
CA ALA A 132 8.03 -9.25 -3.80
C ALA A 132 9.39 -9.04 -4.47
N VAL A 133 9.84 -9.97 -5.32
CA VAL A 133 11.12 -9.87 -6.03
C VAL A 133 11.11 -8.68 -6.97
N VAL A 134 10.08 -8.50 -7.80
CA VAL A 134 9.99 -7.37 -8.73
C VAL A 134 9.93 -6.04 -7.97
N GLY A 135 9.10 -5.95 -6.92
CA GLY A 135 9.01 -4.76 -6.09
C GLY A 135 10.36 -4.42 -5.42
N ALA A 136 11.06 -5.44 -4.92
CA ALA A 136 12.39 -5.29 -4.32
C ALA A 136 13.44 -4.82 -5.35
N LEU A 137 13.42 -5.34 -6.57
CA LEU A 137 14.33 -4.91 -7.64
C LEU A 137 14.15 -3.44 -8.00
N ILE A 138 12.91 -2.96 -8.12
CA ILE A 138 12.64 -1.54 -8.40
C ILE A 138 13.05 -0.67 -7.20
N GLY A 139 12.79 -1.10 -5.97
CA GLY A 139 13.25 -0.40 -4.77
C GLY A 139 14.78 -0.36 -4.67
N ALA A 140 15.44 -1.48 -4.96
CA ALA A 140 16.89 -1.58 -5.00
C ALA A 140 17.50 -0.66 -6.08
N LEU A 141 16.85 -0.51 -7.23
CA LEU A 141 17.28 0.41 -8.27
C LEU A 141 17.30 1.86 -7.77
N ILE A 142 16.25 2.31 -7.06
CA ILE A 142 16.18 3.65 -6.47
C ILE A 142 17.33 3.84 -5.46
N GLY A 143 17.52 2.88 -4.56
CA GLY A 143 18.59 2.90 -3.57
C GLY A 143 19.99 2.90 -4.20
N TRP A 144 20.18 2.11 -5.26
CA TRP A 144 21.44 2.04 -6.00
C TRP A 144 21.76 3.36 -6.71
N LEU A 145 20.78 4.01 -7.32
CA LEU A 145 20.95 5.34 -7.95
C LEU A 145 21.38 6.39 -6.92
N LYS A 146 20.80 6.37 -5.74
CA LYS A 146 21.22 7.24 -4.64
C LYS A 146 22.64 6.93 -4.17
N TYR A 147 22.94 5.66 -3.91
CA TYR A 147 24.25 5.25 -3.37
C TYR A 147 25.38 5.53 -4.36
N LYS A 148 25.23 5.14 -5.63
CA LYS A 148 26.34 5.23 -6.61
C LYS A 148 26.47 6.60 -7.24
N PHE A 149 25.38 7.29 -7.53
CA PHE A 149 25.35 8.54 -8.30
C PHE A 149 24.92 9.76 -7.44
N ASN A 150 24.63 9.55 -6.16
CA ASN A 150 24.11 10.58 -5.27
C ASN A 150 22.87 11.32 -5.82
N ILE A 151 22.05 10.60 -6.61
CA ILE A 151 20.80 11.15 -7.15
C ILE A 151 19.77 11.21 -6.04
N ASN A 152 19.01 12.31 -5.99
CA ASN A 152 17.94 12.45 -5.02
C ASN A 152 16.87 11.35 -5.21
N GLU A 153 16.58 10.61 -4.13
CA GLU A 153 15.62 9.48 -4.14
C GLU A 153 14.20 9.90 -4.49
N VAL A 154 13.80 11.12 -4.16
CA VAL A 154 12.47 11.65 -4.49
C VAL A 154 12.34 11.82 -6.01
N VAL A 155 13.36 12.40 -6.64
CA VAL A 155 13.39 12.62 -8.09
C VAL A 155 13.41 11.28 -8.84
N SER A 156 14.31 10.36 -8.47
CA SER A 156 14.38 9.03 -9.09
C SER A 156 13.09 8.23 -8.90
N SER A 157 12.47 8.31 -7.72
CA SER A 157 11.19 7.65 -7.44
C SER A 157 10.06 8.17 -8.33
N ILE A 158 9.95 9.49 -8.49
CA ILE A 158 8.93 10.11 -9.35
C ILE A 158 9.16 9.70 -10.81
N MET A 159 10.42 9.74 -11.30
CA MET A 159 10.75 9.32 -12.66
C MET A 159 10.41 7.85 -12.91
N ILE A 160 10.70 6.97 -11.98
CA ILE A 160 10.35 5.54 -12.09
C ILE A 160 8.83 5.35 -12.11
N ASN A 161 8.06 6.09 -11.30
CA ASN A 161 6.60 6.02 -11.33
C ASN A 161 6.05 6.35 -12.72
N TYR A 162 6.46 7.48 -13.30
CA TYR A 162 6.01 7.88 -14.64
C TYR A 162 6.49 6.92 -15.73
N THR A 163 7.76 6.50 -15.67
CA THR A 163 8.31 5.52 -16.62
C THR A 163 7.51 4.21 -16.55
N ALA A 164 7.27 3.68 -15.37
CA ALA A 164 6.45 2.48 -15.19
C ALA A 164 5.04 2.67 -15.76
N GLN A 165 4.40 3.79 -15.44
CA GLN A 165 3.04 4.08 -15.91
C GLN A 165 2.95 4.12 -17.44
N TYR A 166 3.85 4.85 -18.12
CA TYR A 166 3.81 4.98 -19.57
C TYR A 166 4.22 3.70 -20.28
N VAL A 167 5.28 3.05 -19.83
CA VAL A 167 5.77 1.79 -20.42
C VAL A 167 4.71 0.69 -20.28
N ILE A 168 4.16 0.51 -19.08
CA ILE A 168 3.15 -0.52 -18.84
C ILE A 168 1.86 -0.21 -19.61
N SER A 169 1.43 1.06 -19.63
CA SER A 169 0.26 1.48 -20.41
C SER A 169 0.45 1.19 -21.90
N PHE A 170 1.65 1.44 -22.44
CA PHE A 170 1.98 1.10 -23.83
C PHE A 170 1.83 -0.41 -24.07
N PHE A 171 2.44 -1.25 -23.24
CA PHE A 171 2.35 -2.70 -23.40
C PHE A 171 0.91 -3.22 -23.28
N ILE A 172 0.17 -2.73 -22.28
CA ILE A 172 -1.23 -3.13 -22.09
C ILE A 172 -2.05 -2.76 -23.31
N ASN A 173 -1.98 -1.51 -23.78
CA ASN A 173 -2.80 -1.02 -24.89
C ASN A 173 -2.44 -1.68 -26.22
N THR A 174 -1.17 -2.05 -26.42
CA THR A 174 -0.72 -2.61 -27.69
C THR A 174 -0.92 -4.12 -27.77
N TYR A 175 -0.69 -4.85 -26.69
CA TYR A 175 -0.62 -6.32 -26.75
C TYR A 175 -1.69 -7.05 -25.94
N TYR A 176 -2.26 -6.41 -24.90
CA TYR A 176 -3.10 -7.12 -23.94
C TYR A 176 -4.56 -6.65 -23.90
N ILE A 177 -4.91 -5.55 -24.56
CA ILE A 177 -6.28 -5.08 -24.68
C ILE A 177 -6.96 -5.69 -25.90
N ASN A 178 -8.14 -6.27 -25.69
CA ASN A 178 -9.02 -6.66 -26.79
C ASN A 178 -9.56 -5.39 -27.48
N PRO A 179 -9.38 -5.24 -28.80
CA PRO A 179 -9.81 -4.03 -29.55
C PRO A 179 -11.30 -3.74 -29.45
N VAL A 180 -12.13 -4.78 -29.30
CA VAL A 180 -13.59 -4.66 -29.25
C VAL A 180 -14.09 -4.33 -27.86
N SER A 181 -13.68 -5.12 -26.85
CA SER A 181 -14.15 -4.95 -25.46
C SER A 181 -13.41 -3.85 -24.69
N ARG A 182 -12.29 -3.38 -25.21
CA ARG A 182 -11.40 -2.41 -24.53
C ARG A 182 -10.95 -2.87 -23.14
N GLN A 183 -10.96 -4.18 -22.91
CA GLN A 183 -10.56 -4.80 -21.64
C GLN A 183 -9.44 -5.79 -21.86
N SER A 184 -8.53 -5.88 -20.89
CA SER A 184 -7.52 -6.94 -20.84
C SER A 184 -8.15 -8.26 -20.40
N GLN A 185 -7.46 -9.36 -20.69
CA GLN A 185 -7.89 -10.68 -20.23
C GLN A 185 -8.02 -10.71 -18.69
N ALA A 186 -9.07 -11.37 -18.20
CA ALA A 186 -9.28 -11.52 -16.77
C ALA A 186 -8.20 -12.41 -16.13
N VAL A 187 -7.66 -11.97 -15.00
CA VAL A 187 -6.69 -12.75 -14.22
C VAL A 187 -7.36 -14.02 -13.67
N SER A 188 -6.64 -15.14 -13.72
CA SER A 188 -7.12 -16.44 -13.22
C SER A 188 -7.58 -16.34 -11.76
N LYS A 189 -8.71 -16.97 -11.44
CA LYS A 189 -9.20 -17.04 -10.04
C LYS A 189 -8.21 -17.73 -9.12
N ALA A 190 -7.43 -18.68 -9.64
CA ALA A 190 -6.42 -19.43 -8.90
C ALA A 190 -5.27 -18.54 -8.41
N SER A 191 -4.90 -17.49 -9.16
CA SER A 191 -3.79 -16.59 -8.84
C SER A 191 -4.20 -15.40 -7.96
N ARG A 192 -5.51 -15.17 -7.74
CA ARG A 192 -5.99 -14.07 -6.89
C ARG A 192 -5.88 -14.43 -5.41
N LEU A 193 -5.36 -13.51 -4.60
CA LEU A 193 -5.34 -13.63 -3.14
C LEU A 193 -6.73 -13.40 -2.54
N THR A 194 -7.55 -12.56 -3.17
CA THR A 194 -8.95 -12.38 -2.77
C THR A 194 -9.78 -13.54 -3.31
N LEU A 195 -10.49 -14.21 -2.41
CA LEU A 195 -11.49 -15.21 -2.78
C LEU A 195 -12.78 -14.46 -3.15
N MET A 196 -12.96 -14.21 -4.44
CA MET A 196 -14.11 -13.48 -4.97
C MET A 196 -15.33 -14.38 -5.03
N ASP A 197 -16.50 -13.76 -4.82
CA ASP A 197 -17.82 -14.43 -4.93
C ASP A 197 -17.92 -15.72 -4.11
N THR A 198 -17.24 -15.81 -2.96
CA THR A 198 -17.30 -17.00 -2.10
C THR A 198 -18.71 -17.10 -1.49
N PRO A 199 -19.43 -18.22 -1.71
CA PRO A 199 -20.74 -18.40 -1.13
C PRO A 199 -20.63 -18.62 0.38
N VAL A 200 -21.23 -17.73 1.16
CA VAL A 200 -21.36 -17.84 2.62
C VAL A 200 -22.84 -17.79 2.95
N GLY A 201 -23.49 -18.95 3.06
CA GLY A 201 -24.94 -19.05 3.10
C GLY A 201 -25.58 -18.51 1.82
N ASN A 202 -26.47 -17.54 1.94
CA ASN A 202 -27.12 -16.89 0.78
C ASN A 202 -26.35 -15.69 0.21
N LEU A 203 -25.17 -15.37 0.78
CA LEU A 203 -24.38 -14.20 0.40
C LEU A 203 -23.22 -14.59 -0.50
N LYS A 204 -22.79 -13.66 -1.38
CA LYS A 204 -21.56 -13.75 -2.15
C LYS A 204 -20.58 -12.75 -1.57
N MET A 205 -19.53 -13.22 -0.94
CA MET A 205 -18.56 -12.40 -0.23
C MET A 205 -17.19 -12.46 -0.88
N ASP A 206 -16.51 -11.33 -0.90
CA ASP A 206 -15.09 -11.24 -1.27
C ASP A 206 -14.24 -11.35 0.00
N ILE A 207 -13.59 -12.49 0.21
CA ILE A 207 -12.75 -12.73 1.39
C ILE A 207 -11.32 -12.27 1.08
N PRO A 208 -10.85 -11.16 1.68
CA PRO A 208 -9.53 -10.61 1.41
C PRO A 208 -8.45 -11.35 2.23
N LEU A 209 -7.93 -12.48 1.72
CA LEU A 209 -6.81 -13.18 2.39
C LEU A 209 -5.57 -12.30 2.52
N GLY A 210 -5.43 -11.32 1.63
CA GLY A 210 -4.34 -10.36 1.65
C GLY A 210 -4.27 -9.52 2.92
N ILE A 211 -5.39 -9.27 3.62
CA ILE A 211 -5.37 -8.47 4.85
C ILE A 211 -4.68 -9.22 6.00
N LEU A 212 -4.88 -10.52 6.09
CA LEU A 212 -4.16 -11.35 7.07
C LEU A 212 -2.67 -11.31 6.83
N LEU A 213 -2.28 -11.40 5.55
CA LEU A 213 -0.88 -11.28 5.14
C LEU A 213 -0.33 -9.88 5.45
N ALA A 214 -1.10 -8.81 5.23
CA ALA A 214 -0.68 -7.44 5.53
C ALA A 214 -0.45 -7.24 7.04
N VAL A 215 -1.35 -7.75 7.89
CA VAL A 215 -1.18 -7.69 9.35
C VAL A 215 0.03 -8.50 9.79
N LEU A 216 0.21 -9.72 9.26
CA LEU A 216 1.38 -10.55 9.56
C LEU A 216 2.68 -9.83 9.14
N THR A 217 2.69 -9.23 7.95
CA THR A 217 3.83 -8.45 7.46
C THR A 217 4.10 -7.23 8.34
N ALA A 218 3.06 -6.53 8.82
CA ALA A 218 3.22 -5.40 9.74
C ALA A 218 3.87 -5.83 11.06
N VAL A 219 3.44 -6.96 11.63
CA VAL A 219 4.04 -7.52 12.86
C VAL A 219 5.49 -7.93 12.62
N LEU A 220 5.77 -8.57 11.48
CA LEU A 220 7.13 -8.99 11.11
C LEU A 220 8.04 -7.77 10.91
N VAL A 221 7.60 -6.76 10.18
CA VAL A 221 8.36 -5.51 9.97
C VAL A 221 8.64 -4.84 11.31
N LYS A 222 7.65 -4.72 12.18
CA LYS A 222 7.83 -4.18 13.53
C LYS A 222 8.85 -4.98 14.31
N PHE A 223 8.77 -6.31 14.29
CA PHE A 223 9.74 -7.18 14.97
C PHE A 223 11.16 -6.97 14.43
N VAL A 224 11.32 -6.93 13.10
CA VAL A 224 12.62 -6.72 12.45
C VAL A 224 13.20 -5.35 12.84
N LEU A 225 12.38 -4.28 12.77
CA LEU A 225 12.85 -2.92 13.08
C LEU A 225 13.18 -2.72 14.57
N ASP A 226 12.49 -3.40 15.50
CA ASP A 226 12.61 -3.15 16.93
C ASP A 226 13.47 -4.18 17.66
N ARG A 227 13.69 -5.37 17.08
CA ARG A 227 14.29 -6.51 17.77
C ARG A 227 15.48 -7.14 17.04
N THR A 228 15.91 -6.60 15.89
CA THR A 228 17.06 -7.15 15.15
C THR A 228 18.18 -6.13 14.97
N VAL A 229 19.40 -6.63 14.78
CA VAL A 229 20.60 -5.81 14.48
C VAL A 229 20.37 -5.02 13.19
N PHE A 230 19.78 -5.67 12.16
CA PHE A 230 19.46 -5.02 10.90
C PHE A 230 18.52 -3.82 11.07
N GLY A 231 17.46 -3.95 11.90
CA GLY A 231 16.56 -2.83 12.19
C GLY A 231 17.24 -1.68 12.94
N TYR A 232 18.18 -2.02 13.83
CA TYR A 232 19.01 -1.03 14.52
C TYR A 232 19.90 -0.27 13.54
N GLU A 233 20.66 -0.98 12.70
CA GLU A 233 21.52 -0.39 11.68
C GLU A 233 20.73 0.50 10.71
N LEU A 234 19.55 0.03 10.26
CA LEU A 234 18.66 0.80 9.41
C LEU A 234 18.27 2.16 10.04
N LYS A 235 17.91 2.15 11.32
CA LYS A 235 17.58 3.36 12.07
C LYS A 235 18.80 4.27 12.25
N CYS A 236 19.98 3.71 12.49
CA CYS A 236 21.23 4.47 12.58
C CYS A 236 21.56 5.18 11.26
N VAL A 237 21.37 4.51 10.12
CA VAL A 237 21.52 5.13 8.79
C VAL A 237 20.54 6.27 8.61
N GLY A 238 19.29 6.09 9.05
CA GLY A 238 18.25 7.12 8.96
C GLY A 238 18.52 8.36 9.82
N LEU A 239 19.17 8.18 10.96
CA LEU A 239 19.55 9.29 11.87
C LEU A 239 20.78 10.08 11.40
N GLY A 240 21.52 9.58 10.42
CA GLY A 240 22.66 10.21 9.79
C GLY A 240 23.97 9.42 9.94
N LEU A 241 24.76 9.41 8.89
CA LEU A 241 26.02 8.66 8.80
C LEU A 241 27.05 9.03 9.88
N SER A 242 26.94 10.21 10.50
CA SER A 242 27.85 10.63 11.58
C SER A 242 27.72 9.79 12.85
N LEU A 243 26.58 9.12 13.06
CA LEU A 243 26.36 8.25 14.23
C LEU A 243 26.95 6.85 14.04
N ILE A 244 27.22 6.42 12.81
CA ILE A 244 27.87 5.13 12.53
C ILE A 244 29.30 5.14 13.06
N HIS A 245 30.01 6.27 12.99
CA HIS A 245 31.35 6.43 13.55
C HIS A 245 31.39 6.46 15.10
N ILE A 246 30.27 6.77 15.75
CA ILE A 246 30.15 6.73 17.22
C ILE A 246 29.84 5.29 17.71
N SER A 247 29.21 4.46 16.87
CA SER A 247 28.90 3.07 17.20
C SER A 247 29.99 2.06 16.83
N GLU A 248 31.12 2.49 16.23
CA GLU A 248 32.35 1.72 16.17
C GLU A 248 33.24 2.07 17.41
N PRO A 249 32.96 1.49 18.58
CA PRO A 249 33.88 1.68 19.69
C PRO A 249 35.13 0.82 19.43
N THR A 250 36.26 1.45 19.36
CA THR A 250 37.53 0.79 19.63
C THR A 250 38.24 0.02 18.52
N ARG A 251 38.32 0.56 17.31
CA ARG A 251 39.39 0.09 16.41
C ARG A 251 40.62 1.04 16.37
N HIS A 252 40.54 2.23 17.00
CA HIS A 252 41.62 3.21 17.04
C HIS A 252 42.19 3.46 18.44
N ALA A 253 41.91 2.61 19.42
CA ALA A 253 42.54 2.72 20.75
C ALA A 253 43.66 1.68 20.97
N GLN A 254 44.31 1.25 19.89
CA GLN A 254 45.56 0.47 19.97
C GLN A 254 46.59 1.06 19.01
N ILE A 255 47.14 2.19 19.37
CA ILE A 255 48.54 2.58 19.10
C ILE A 255 49.03 3.35 20.33
#